data_cfdbaf12793872497d34286c74e750c8
#
_entry.id   cfdbaf12793872497d34286c74e750c8
#
_cell.length_a   1.000
_cell.length_b   1.000
_cell.length_c   1.000
_cell.angle_alpha   90.00
_cell.angle_beta   90.00
_cell.angle_gamma   90.00
#
_symmetry.space_group_name_H-M   'P 1'
#
loop_
_entity.id
_entity.type
_entity.pdbx_description
1 polymer ?
#
loop_
_entity_poly.entity_id
_entity_poly.type
_entity_poly.pdbx_seq_one_letter_code
_entity_poly.pdbx_strand_id
1 'polypeptide(L)'
;MTTSPEATLDVVLTVLPGVGPALGRELARAGLAAGAIGADDEEVGLEVSATPESLGTLAALRTAVAAHVVLTSPAPRPTGLTATEVLRAFGSTLELLARQRPRVRFGALRLEAAGSHTPQMQRVAQELADVAGLEVDPDDGDLLVRVRRARWGQGWELLVRTTPRPLATRVWRTERYPGALNATIAAAVVDELGVGDGAQRFADLMCGSGTIVIERLARGGVGEVLAVDVSAEAVATTAVHQRAARARGRVVARVADVADLPADADLAGGYDVVVANPPWGELLGEHETNGALYERLLDAVDHLGAPDVRAGVLTHDIRRFESVLAADPRWELVARPQYFAKGHRPRLFVLTRRR
;
A
#
# COMPACT_ATOMS: atom_id res chain seq x y z
N MET A 1 -6.46 37.34 -20.23
CA MET A 1 -6.58 35.94 -20.65
C MET A 1 -7.27 35.19 -19.51
N THR A 2 -8.56 34.99 -19.60
CA THR A 2 -9.35 34.19 -18.65
C THR A 2 -9.01 32.72 -18.95
N THR A 3 -8.21 32.09 -18.10
CA THR A 3 -8.05 30.64 -18.11
C THR A 3 -9.41 30.01 -17.85
N SER A 4 -9.94 29.26 -18.83
CA SER A 4 -11.08 28.40 -18.57
C SER A 4 -10.74 27.52 -17.37
N PRO A 5 -11.70 27.29 -16.43
CA PRO A 5 -11.46 26.38 -15.32
C PRO A 5 -11.00 25.03 -15.89
N GLU A 6 -9.85 24.54 -15.43
CA GLU A 6 -9.39 23.19 -15.78
C GLU A 6 -10.46 22.20 -15.36
N ALA A 7 -10.81 21.29 -16.26
CA ALA A 7 -11.76 20.23 -15.94
C ALA A 7 -11.20 19.38 -14.79
N THR A 8 -12.04 19.04 -13.83
CA THR A 8 -11.68 18.23 -12.66
C THR A 8 -12.34 16.86 -12.70
N LEU A 9 -11.79 15.93 -11.96
CA LEU A 9 -12.32 14.60 -11.72
C LEU A 9 -12.54 14.41 -10.23
N ASP A 10 -13.71 13.93 -9.87
CA ASP A 10 -13.96 13.38 -8.54
C ASP A 10 -13.31 11.98 -8.46
N VAL A 11 -12.54 11.75 -7.43
CA VAL A 11 -11.80 10.50 -7.22
C VAL A 11 -12.09 9.96 -5.82
N VAL A 12 -12.22 8.65 -5.73
CA VAL A 12 -12.26 7.92 -4.46
C VAL A 12 -11.07 6.97 -4.41
N LEU A 13 -10.27 7.09 -3.35
CA LEU A 13 -9.23 6.15 -2.99
C LEU A 13 -9.77 5.17 -1.96
N THR A 14 -9.57 3.88 -2.18
CA THR A 14 -9.80 2.88 -1.14
C THR A 14 -8.52 2.66 -0.34
N VAL A 15 -8.64 2.50 0.97
CA VAL A 15 -7.52 2.38 1.90
C VAL A 15 -7.80 1.29 2.93
N LEU A 16 -6.77 0.63 3.45
CA LEU A 16 -6.95 -0.32 4.55
C LEU A 16 -7.07 0.42 5.89
N PRO A 17 -7.89 -0.08 6.82
CA PRO A 17 -7.97 0.49 8.16
C PRO A 17 -6.58 0.57 8.82
N GLY A 18 -6.28 1.70 9.41
CA GLY A 18 -4.99 2.06 9.98
C GLY A 18 -4.00 2.72 9.02
N VAL A 19 -4.20 2.61 7.71
CA VAL A 19 -3.29 3.18 6.69
C VAL A 19 -3.63 4.63 6.34
N GLY A 20 -4.83 5.10 6.66
CA GLY A 20 -5.32 6.44 6.31
C GLY A 20 -4.34 7.59 6.61
N PRO A 21 -3.75 7.69 7.81
CA PRO A 21 -2.79 8.74 8.12
C PRO A 21 -1.55 8.74 7.22
N ALA A 22 -1.02 7.56 6.86
CA ALA A 22 0.10 7.43 5.92
C ALA A 22 -0.31 7.84 4.50
N LEU A 23 -1.54 7.51 4.07
CA LEU A 23 -2.08 7.99 2.80
C LEU A 23 -2.18 9.51 2.77
N GLY A 24 -2.64 10.15 3.86
CA GLY A 24 -2.69 11.60 3.95
C GLY A 24 -1.33 12.27 3.74
N ARG A 25 -0.29 11.73 4.37
CA ARG A 25 1.09 12.21 4.17
C ARG A 25 1.60 11.95 2.74
N GLU A 26 1.24 10.81 2.16
CA GLU A 26 1.62 10.50 0.78
C GLU A 26 0.95 11.47 -0.21
N LEU A 27 -0.35 11.74 -0.06
CA LEU A 27 -1.08 12.73 -0.87
C LEU A 27 -0.48 14.12 -0.76
N ALA A 28 -0.16 14.57 0.46
CA ALA A 28 0.46 15.87 0.68
C ALA A 28 1.81 15.99 -0.05
N ARG A 29 2.65 14.95 -0.02
CA ARG A 29 3.91 14.92 -0.78
C ARG A 29 3.70 14.90 -2.29
N ALA A 30 2.62 14.28 -2.73
CA ALA A 30 2.24 14.24 -4.15
C ALA A 30 1.58 15.55 -4.64
N GLY A 31 1.41 16.55 -3.77
CA GLY A 31 0.74 17.80 -4.10
C GLY A 31 -0.78 17.66 -4.29
N LEU A 32 -1.37 16.58 -3.78
CA LEU A 32 -2.80 16.33 -3.84
C LEU A 32 -3.47 16.78 -2.54
N ALA A 33 -4.43 17.69 -2.65
CA ALA A 33 -5.18 18.16 -1.50
C ALA A 33 -6.24 17.11 -1.10
N ALA A 34 -6.16 16.66 0.13
CA ALA A 34 -7.21 15.85 0.76
C ALA A 34 -7.54 16.44 2.12
N GLY A 35 -8.78 16.24 2.57
CA GLY A 35 -9.15 16.54 3.97
C GLY A 35 -8.34 15.66 4.95
N ALA A 36 -8.55 15.87 6.25
CA ALA A 36 -7.96 15.01 7.27
C ALA A 36 -8.46 13.57 7.07
N ILE A 37 -7.54 12.61 7.07
CA ILE A 37 -7.82 11.19 6.86
C ILE A 37 -7.63 10.46 8.18
N GLY A 38 -8.72 9.87 8.69
CA GLY A 38 -8.72 9.08 9.91
C GLY A 38 -8.11 7.68 9.72
N ALA A 39 -7.74 7.05 10.84
CA ALA A 39 -7.21 5.68 10.80
C ALA A 39 -8.27 4.65 10.36
N ASP A 40 -9.55 4.91 10.66
CA ASP A 40 -10.65 4.00 10.35
C ASP A 40 -11.32 4.30 9.00
N ASP A 41 -10.84 5.32 8.27
CA ASP A 41 -11.36 5.62 6.94
C ASP A 41 -10.96 4.52 5.95
N GLU A 42 -11.94 3.94 5.28
CA GLU A 42 -11.73 2.95 4.22
C GLU A 42 -11.81 3.57 2.82
N GLU A 43 -12.37 4.77 2.71
CA GLU A 43 -12.48 5.53 1.47
C GLU A 43 -12.20 7.01 1.69
N VAL A 44 -11.41 7.58 0.80
CA VAL A 44 -11.01 8.99 0.80
C VAL A 44 -11.41 9.63 -0.52
N GLY A 45 -12.26 10.65 -0.46
CA GLY A 45 -12.62 11.46 -1.63
C GLY A 45 -11.65 12.62 -1.84
N LEU A 46 -11.32 12.89 -3.09
CA LEU A 46 -10.54 14.07 -3.49
C LEU A 46 -10.92 14.49 -4.91
N GLU A 47 -10.65 15.75 -5.22
CA GLU A 47 -10.79 16.31 -6.56
C GLU A 47 -9.40 16.51 -7.17
N VAL A 48 -9.23 16.12 -8.43
CA VAL A 48 -7.95 16.29 -9.15
C VAL A 48 -8.20 16.88 -10.53
N SER A 49 -7.20 17.58 -11.09
CA SER A 49 -7.28 18.03 -12.50
C SER A 49 -7.45 16.84 -13.44
N ALA A 50 -8.30 17.00 -14.46
CA ALA A 50 -8.57 15.95 -15.45
C ALA A 50 -7.43 15.81 -16.47
N THR A 51 -6.24 15.46 -16.00
CA THR A 51 -5.02 15.32 -16.80
C THR A 51 -4.41 13.93 -16.70
N PRO A 52 -3.65 13.48 -17.70
CA PRO A 52 -2.87 12.25 -17.62
C PRO A 52 -1.87 12.25 -16.46
N GLU A 53 -1.30 13.41 -16.12
CA GLU A 53 -0.33 13.60 -15.04
C GLU A 53 -0.97 13.32 -13.68
N SER A 54 -2.17 13.87 -13.43
CA SER A 54 -2.93 13.62 -12.19
C SER A 54 -3.27 12.15 -12.03
N LEU A 55 -3.74 11.50 -13.10
CA LEU A 55 -3.98 10.04 -13.10
C LEU A 55 -2.68 9.24 -12.91
N GLY A 56 -1.56 9.73 -13.43
CA GLY A 56 -0.23 9.16 -13.21
C GLY A 56 0.17 9.22 -11.74
N THR A 57 -0.05 10.34 -11.09
CA THR A 57 0.19 10.54 -9.66
C THR A 57 -0.66 9.59 -8.82
N LEU A 58 -1.97 9.50 -9.11
CA LEU A 58 -2.86 8.54 -8.43
C LEU A 58 -2.40 7.09 -8.61
N ALA A 59 -1.94 6.74 -9.82
CA ALA A 59 -1.47 5.39 -10.13
C ALA A 59 -0.12 5.05 -9.47
N ALA A 60 0.62 6.03 -8.99
CA ALA A 60 1.87 5.86 -8.27
C ALA A 60 1.70 5.74 -6.75
N LEU A 61 0.51 5.99 -6.21
CA LEU A 61 0.24 5.88 -4.78
C LEU A 61 0.51 4.45 -4.28
N ARG A 62 1.16 4.37 -3.14
CA ARG A 62 1.60 3.09 -2.56
C ARG A 62 0.81 2.68 -1.33
N THR A 63 0.20 3.64 -0.63
CA THR A 63 -0.63 3.39 0.55
C THR A 63 -2.10 3.19 0.22
N ALA A 64 -2.57 3.64 -0.94
CA ALA A 64 -3.92 3.35 -1.43
C ALA A 64 -4.04 1.91 -1.97
N VAL A 65 -5.19 1.28 -1.74
CA VAL A 65 -5.54 -0.03 -2.31
C VAL A 65 -5.91 0.10 -3.78
N ALA A 66 -6.73 1.09 -4.11
CA ALA A 66 -7.16 1.39 -5.47
C ALA A 66 -7.60 2.86 -5.58
N ALA A 67 -7.57 3.41 -6.79
CA ALA A 67 -8.11 4.70 -7.14
C ALA A 67 -9.23 4.53 -8.17
N HIS A 68 -10.32 5.27 -7.97
CA HIS A 68 -11.48 5.22 -8.84
C HIS A 68 -11.91 6.64 -9.22
N VAL A 69 -12.15 6.89 -10.50
CA VAL A 69 -12.88 8.07 -10.95
C VAL A 69 -14.36 7.86 -10.67
N VAL A 70 -15.01 8.86 -10.10
CA VAL A 70 -16.43 8.81 -9.73
C VAL A 70 -17.25 9.54 -10.77
N LEU A 71 -18.22 8.85 -11.36
CA LEU A 71 -19.23 9.45 -12.25
C LEU A 71 -20.58 9.31 -11.57
N THR A 72 -21.33 10.41 -11.49
CA THR A 72 -22.60 10.47 -10.76
C THR A 72 -23.80 10.55 -11.69
N SER A 73 -24.92 9.96 -11.29
CA SER A 73 -26.23 10.14 -11.89
C SER A 73 -27.25 10.48 -10.80
N PRO A 74 -28.00 11.59 -10.92
CA PRO A 74 -29.02 11.96 -9.94
C PRO A 74 -30.29 11.11 -10.08
N ALA A 75 -30.37 10.25 -11.08
CA ALA A 75 -31.55 9.43 -11.35
C ALA A 75 -31.88 8.49 -10.18
N PRO A 76 -33.17 8.30 -9.84
CA PRO A 76 -33.57 7.46 -8.71
C PRO A 76 -33.31 5.96 -8.96
N ARG A 77 -33.17 5.54 -10.22
CA ARG A 77 -32.95 4.16 -10.65
C ARG A 77 -31.58 4.00 -11.29
N PRO A 78 -30.94 2.82 -11.16
CA PRO A 78 -29.62 2.56 -11.76
C PRO A 78 -29.56 2.71 -13.30
N THR A 79 -30.72 2.59 -13.96
CA THR A 79 -30.81 2.85 -15.43
C THR A 79 -30.39 4.28 -15.81
N GLY A 80 -30.39 5.23 -14.88
CA GLY A 80 -29.84 6.55 -15.14
C GLY A 80 -28.32 6.58 -15.34
N LEU A 81 -27.63 5.50 -15.02
CA LEU A 81 -26.18 5.34 -15.28
C LEU A 81 -25.87 5.12 -16.77
N THR A 82 -26.87 4.83 -17.58
CA THR A 82 -26.76 4.73 -19.04
C THR A 82 -27.27 5.98 -19.76
N ALA A 83 -27.49 7.08 -19.03
CA ALA A 83 -27.81 8.36 -19.63
C ALA A 83 -26.62 8.87 -20.48
N THR A 84 -26.93 9.56 -21.57
CA THR A 84 -25.93 10.00 -22.58
C THR A 84 -24.78 10.80 -21.95
N GLU A 85 -25.05 11.64 -20.96
CA GLU A 85 -24.05 12.43 -20.26
C GLU A 85 -23.09 11.54 -19.44
N VAL A 86 -23.61 10.51 -18.76
CA VAL A 86 -22.81 9.58 -17.96
C VAL A 86 -21.94 8.71 -18.88
N LEU A 87 -22.52 8.18 -19.95
CA LEU A 87 -21.76 7.38 -20.94
C LEU A 87 -20.67 8.21 -21.63
N ARG A 88 -20.94 9.48 -21.92
CA ARG A 88 -19.93 10.39 -22.48
C ARG A 88 -18.81 10.65 -21.46
N ALA A 89 -19.12 10.93 -20.22
CA ALA A 89 -18.13 11.12 -19.16
C ALA A 89 -17.29 9.85 -18.93
N PHE A 90 -17.93 8.67 -19.01
CA PHE A 90 -17.24 7.39 -18.96
C PHE A 90 -16.25 7.23 -20.12
N GLY A 91 -16.67 7.48 -21.37
CA GLY A 91 -15.80 7.44 -22.54
C GLY A 91 -14.61 8.40 -22.41
N SER A 92 -14.86 9.66 -21.99
CA SER A 92 -13.80 10.65 -21.77
C SER A 92 -12.80 10.20 -20.67
N THR A 93 -13.30 9.54 -19.62
CA THR A 93 -12.44 8.96 -18.58
C THR A 93 -11.53 7.88 -19.17
N LEU A 94 -12.06 6.96 -19.99
CA LEU A 94 -11.27 5.91 -20.65
C LEU A 94 -10.22 6.48 -21.60
N GLU A 95 -10.55 7.53 -22.36
CA GLU A 95 -9.58 8.23 -23.21
C GLU A 95 -8.44 8.84 -22.40
N LEU A 96 -8.76 9.41 -21.23
CA LEU A 96 -7.76 9.99 -20.34
C LEU A 96 -6.84 8.90 -19.76
N LEU A 97 -7.40 7.78 -19.34
CA LEU A 97 -6.65 6.61 -18.89
C LEU A 97 -5.75 6.04 -19.99
N ALA A 98 -6.25 5.96 -21.23
CA ALA A 98 -5.47 5.51 -22.39
C ALA A 98 -4.29 6.45 -22.70
N ARG A 99 -4.48 7.77 -22.57
CA ARG A 99 -3.41 8.76 -22.73
C ARG A 99 -2.36 8.65 -21.62
N GLN A 100 -2.79 8.42 -20.38
CA GLN A 100 -1.88 8.24 -19.25
C GLN A 100 -1.03 6.97 -19.38
N ARG A 101 -1.59 5.90 -19.95
CA ARG A 101 -0.93 4.59 -20.15
C ARG A 101 -1.10 4.05 -21.55
N PRO A 102 -0.42 4.61 -22.57
CA PRO A 102 -0.66 4.25 -23.97
C PRO A 102 -0.41 2.78 -24.32
N ARG A 103 0.39 2.08 -23.51
CA ARG A 103 0.75 0.66 -23.72
C ARG A 103 -0.12 -0.31 -22.92
N VAL A 104 -0.98 0.19 -22.04
CA VAL A 104 -1.89 -0.64 -21.25
C VAL A 104 -3.25 -0.64 -21.89
N ARG A 105 -3.81 -1.82 -22.19
CA ARG A 105 -5.15 -2.00 -22.68
C ARG A 105 -5.94 -2.76 -21.63
N PHE A 106 -7.20 -2.38 -21.47
CA PHE A 106 -8.16 -3.22 -20.76
C PHE A 106 -8.64 -4.34 -21.69
N GLY A 107 -8.76 -5.55 -21.15
CA GLY A 107 -9.18 -6.74 -21.91
C GLY A 107 -10.69 -6.92 -21.92
N ALA A 108 -11.34 -6.75 -20.77
CA ALA A 108 -12.77 -6.90 -20.61
C ALA A 108 -13.31 -6.03 -19.46
N LEU A 109 -14.60 -5.71 -19.51
CA LEU A 109 -15.29 -4.96 -18.45
C LEU A 109 -15.87 -5.90 -17.39
N ARG A 110 -15.64 -5.58 -16.12
CA ARG A 110 -16.29 -6.21 -14.96
C ARG A 110 -17.15 -5.20 -14.22
N LEU A 111 -18.45 -5.48 -14.11
CA LEU A 111 -19.36 -4.68 -13.30
C LEU A 111 -19.53 -5.31 -11.92
N GLU A 112 -19.18 -4.58 -10.88
CA GLU A 112 -19.38 -4.95 -9.47
C GLU A 112 -20.53 -4.11 -8.89
N ALA A 113 -21.67 -4.76 -8.61
CA ALA A 113 -22.88 -4.10 -8.13
C ALA A 113 -23.72 -5.05 -7.27
N ALA A 114 -24.49 -4.50 -6.35
CA ALA A 114 -25.58 -5.26 -5.74
C ALA A 114 -26.58 -5.66 -6.84
N GLY A 115 -26.85 -6.96 -6.94
CA GLY A 115 -27.73 -7.49 -7.99
C GLY A 115 -27.15 -7.44 -9.40
N SER A 116 -25.82 -7.57 -9.57
CA SER A 116 -25.12 -7.60 -10.87
C SER A 116 -25.70 -8.62 -11.87
N HIS A 117 -26.30 -9.71 -11.36
CA HIS A 117 -26.97 -10.74 -12.15
C HIS A 117 -28.35 -10.34 -12.68
N THR A 118 -28.91 -9.20 -12.25
CA THR A 118 -30.23 -8.77 -12.71
C THR A 118 -30.16 -8.25 -14.15
N PRO A 119 -31.22 -8.44 -14.98
CA PRO A 119 -31.24 -7.94 -16.36
C PRO A 119 -30.95 -6.46 -16.48
N GLN A 120 -31.33 -5.68 -15.47
CA GLN A 120 -31.08 -4.24 -15.41
C GLN A 120 -29.58 -3.93 -15.27
N MET A 121 -28.86 -4.61 -14.36
CA MET A 121 -27.42 -4.40 -14.19
C MET A 121 -26.62 -4.98 -15.36
N GLN A 122 -27.07 -6.10 -15.93
CA GLN A 122 -26.46 -6.65 -17.15
C GLN A 122 -26.55 -5.68 -18.33
N ARG A 123 -27.71 -4.98 -18.48
CA ARG A 123 -27.83 -3.92 -19.48
C ARG A 123 -26.86 -2.77 -19.23
N VAL A 124 -26.73 -2.31 -17.97
CA VAL A 124 -25.76 -1.26 -17.61
C VAL A 124 -24.34 -1.72 -17.97
N ALA A 125 -23.98 -2.97 -17.62
CA ALA A 125 -22.67 -3.51 -17.96
C ALA A 125 -22.42 -3.54 -19.48
N GLN A 126 -23.42 -3.96 -20.26
CA GLN A 126 -23.30 -4.04 -21.72
C GLN A 126 -23.13 -2.65 -22.34
N GLU A 127 -23.94 -1.66 -21.97
CA GLU A 127 -23.83 -0.31 -22.52
C GLU A 127 -22.49 0.36 -22.16
N LEU A 128 -21.95 0.11 -20.97
CA LEU A 128 -20.60 0.55 -20.62
C LEU A 128 -19.52 -0.18 -21.42
N ALA A 129 -19.68 -1.49 -21.62
CA ALA A 129 -18.75 -2.29 -22.43
C ALA A 129 -18.75 -1.84 -23.90
N ASP A 130 -19.94 -1.53 -24.46
CA ASP A 130 -20.08 -1.00 -25.83
C ASP A 130 -19.33 0.33 -26.00
N VAL A 131 -19.45 1.27 -25.01
CA VAL A 131 -18.68 2.52 -24.99
C VAL A 131 -17.18 2.28 -24.90
N ALA A 132 -16.77 1.27 -24.14
CA ALA A 132 -15.35 0.92 -23.98
C ALA A 132 -14.78 0.13 -25.18
N GLY A 133 -15.63 -0.40 -26.06
CA GLY A 133 -15.24 -1.32 -27.12
C GLY A 133 -14.72 -2.66 -26.57
N LEU A 134 -15.29 -3.15 -25.47
CA LEU A 134 -14.90 -4.36 -24.75
C LEU A 134 -16.07 -5.33 -24.62
N GLU A 135 -15.76 -6.57 -24.30
CA GLU A 135 -16.75 -7.54 -23.83
C GLU A 135 -16.93 -7.46 -22.32
N VAL A 136 -18.08 -7.96 -21.82
CA VAL A 136 -18.33 -8.09 -20.38
C VAL A 136 -17.79 -9.43 -19.91
N ASP A 137 -16.88 -9.41 -18.95
CA ASP A 137 -16.40 -10.59 -18.22
C ASP A 137 -16.64 -10.34 -16.71
N PRO A 138 -17.65 -11.01 -16.11
CA PRO A 138 -18.02 -10.78 -14.72
C PRO A 138 -16.98 -11.29 -13.71
N ASP A 139 -16.10 -12.20 -14.11
CA ASP A 139 -15.15 -12.86 -13.21
C ASP A 139 -13.76 -12.23 -13.28
N ASP A 140 -13.20 -12.05 -14.48
CA ASP A 140 -11.81 -11.65 -14.70
C ASP A 140 -11.62 -10.31 -15.43
N GLY A 141 -12.72 -9.60 -15.75
CA GLY A 141 -12.64 -8.29 -16.40
C GLY A 141 -11.77 -7.31 -15.62
N ASP A 142 -10.77 -6.73 -16.28
CA ASP A 142 -9.76 -5.86 -15.67
C ASP A 142 -10.15 -4.37 -15.70
N LEU A 143 -11.11 -3.95 -16.54
CA LEU A 143 -11.81 -2.68 -16.41
C LEU A 143 -12.92 -2.82 -15.36
N LEU A 144 -12.53 -2.65 -14.08
CA LEU A 144 -13.50 -2.74 -12.99
C LEU A 144 -14.30 -1.44 -12.89
N VAL A 145 -15.62 -1.58 -12.96
CA VAL A 145 -16.59 -0.52 -12.67
C VAL A 145 -17.49 -0.97 -11.52
N ARG A 146 -17.49 -0.23 -10.42
CA ARG A 146 -18.41 -0.46 -9.29
C ARG A 146 -19.62 0.44 -9.40
N VAL A 147 -20.80 -0.10 -9.10
CA VAL A 147 -22.05 0.66 -9.00
C VAL A 147 -22.51 0.66 -7.56
N ARG A 148 -22.80 1.85 -7.03
CA ARG A 148 -23.38 2.00 -5.71
C ARG A 148 -24.36 3.18 -5.64
N ARG A 149 -25.08 3.27 -4.53
CA ARG A 149 -25.81 4.51 -4.21
C ARG A 149 -24.82 5.64 -3.99
N ALA A 150 -25.21 6.85 -4.44
CA ALA A 150 -24.39 8.03 -4.21
C ALA A 150 -24.12 8.22 -2.71
N ARG A 151 -22.83 8.43 -2.37
CA ARG A 151 -22.41 8.61 -0.97
C ARG A 151 -22.96 9.90 -0.38
N TRP A 152 -23.07 10.92 -1.21
CA TRP A 152 -23.67 12.22 -0.86
C TRP A 152 -24.79 12.57 -1.84
N GLY A 153 -25.95 12.93 -1.32
CA GLY A 153 -27.10 13.29 -2.14
C GLY A 153 -27.95 12.08 -2.56
N GLN A 154 -28.65 12.25 -3.69
CA GLN A 154 -29.50 11.20 -4.27
C GLN A 154 -28.87 10.65 -5.55
N GLY A 155 -29.27 9.42 -5.91
CA GLY A 155 -28.87 8.81 -7.16
C GLY A 155 -27.82 7.70 -7.02
N TRP A 156 -26.97 7.59 -8.03
CA TRP A 156 -26.01 6.48 -8.19
C TRP A 156 -24.64 6.97 -8.61
N GLU A 157 -23.65 6.20 -8.27
CA GLU A 157 -22.25 6.41 -8.66
C GLU A 157 -21.72 5.21 -9.44
N LEU A 158 -20.96 5.51 -10.51
CA LEU A 158 -20.01 4.61 -11.14
C LEU A 158 -18.62 4.94 -10.62
N LEU A 159 -17.94 3.96 -10.07
CA LEU A 159 -16.55 4.07 -9.64
C LEU A 159 -15.68 3.30 -10.65
N VAL A 160 -15.03 4.03 -11.54
CA VAL A 160 -14.18 3.48 -12.60
C VAL A 160 -12.77 3.34 -12.07
N ARG A 161 -12.30 2.09 -11.87
CA ARG A 161 -10.93 1.86 -11.39
C ARG A 161 -9.90 2.34 -12.42
N THR A 162 -8.95 3.15 -11.97
CA THR A 162 -7.97 3.81 -12.84
C THR A 162 -6.88 2.87 -13.38
N THR A 163 -6.79 1.65 -12.87
CA THR A 163 -5.74 0.68 -13.23
C THR A 163 -6.32 -0.72 -13.42
N PRO A 164 -5.78 -1.56 -14.32
CA PRO A 164 -6.28 -2.92 -14.56
C PRO A 164 -6.28 -3.81 -13.31
N ARG A 165 -5.35 -3.56 -12.39
CA ARG A 165 -5.28 -4.24 -11.08
C ARG A 165 -5.28 -3.21 -9.96
N PRO A 166 -5.74 -3.56 -8.74
CA PRO A 166 -5.60 -2.69 -7.58
C PRO A 166 -4.15 -2.22 -7.40
N LEU A 167 -3.94 -1.00 -6.91
CA LEU A 167 -2.59 -0.47 -6.60
C LEU A 167 -1.88 -1.34 -5.56
N ALA A 168 -2.63 -1.94 -4.65
CA ALA A 168 -2.11 -2.90 -3.67
C ALA A 168 -1.49 -4.16 -4.32
N THR A 169 -1.89 -4.50 -5.55
CA THR A 169 -1.32 -5.61 -6.30
C THR A 169 -0.03 -5.16 -6.96
N ARG A 170 1.09 -5.50 -6.34
CA ARG A 170 2.41 -5.14 -6.87
C ARG A 170 2.79 -6.07 -8.00
N VAL A 171 3.03 -5.51 -9.19
CA VAL A 171 3.43 -6.27 -10.40
C VAL A 171 4.78 -6.98 -10.24
N TRP A 172 5.63 -6.49 -9.34
CA TRP A 172 6.93 -7.08 -9.04
C TRP A 172 6.85 -8.35 -8.17
N ARG A 173 5.70 -8.63 -7.53
CA ARG A 173 5.50 -9.84 -6.73
C ARG A 173 5.22 -11.02 -7.67
N THR A 174 6.28 -11.56 -8.26
CA THR A 174 6.23 -12.64 -9.25
C THR A 174 6.22 -14.02 -8.59
N GLU A 175 6.78 -14.12 -7.37
CA GLU A 175 6.80 -15.35 -6.61
C GLU A 175 5.77 -15.32 -5.47
N ARG A 176 5.12 -16.46 -5.24
CA ARG A 176 4.26 -16.65 -4.08
C ARG A 176 5.12 -16.91 -2.85
N TYR A 177 4.90 -16.14 -1.81
CA TYR A 177 5.58 -16.33 -0.52
C TYR A 177 4.54 -16.33 0.60
N PRO A 178 4.37 -17.46 1.34
CA PRO A 178 3.45 -17.54 2.47
C PRO A 178 3.78 -16.47 3.52
N GLY A 179 2.77 -15.85 4.11
CA GLY A 179 3.00 -14.81 5.12
C GLY A 179 3.50 -13.45 4.59
N ALA A 180 3.62 -13.28 3.26
CA ALA A 180 4.06 -12.00 2.69
C ALA A 180 3.17 -10.84 3.15
N LEU A 181 3.81 -9.80 3.71
CA LEU A 181 3.13 -8.59 4.19
C LEU A 181 2.37 -7.89 3.07
N ASN A 182 1.20 -7.33 3.40
CA ASN A 182 0.46 -6.48 2.46
C ASN A 182 1.31 -5.25 2.09
N ALA A 183 1.41 -4.96 0.79
CA ALA A 183 2.30 -3.91 0.31
C ALA A 183 1.88 -2.49 0.72
N THR A 184 0.57 -2.23 0.90
CA THR A 184 0.10 -0.91 1.38
C THR A 184 0.44 -0.71 2.86
N ILE A 185 0.39 -1.78 3.66
CA ILE A 185 0.87 -1.75 5.05
C ILE A 185 2.39 -1.56 5.09
N ALA A 186 3.14 -2.27 4.25
CA ALA A 186 4.60 -2.08 4.19
C ALA A 186 4.97 -0.63 3.81
N ALA A 187 4.26 -0.03 2.84
CA ALA A 187 4.43 1.38 2.49
C ALA A 187 4.10 2.32 3.66
N ALA A 188 3.03 2.01 4.42
CA ALA A 188 2.68 2.77 5.62
C ALA A 188 3.74 2.62 6.73
N VAL A 189 4.29 1.43 6.93
CA VAL A 189 5.39 1.18 7.88
C VAL A 189 6.61 2.03 7.52
N VAL A 190 7.02 2.05 6.25
CA VAL A 190 8.12 2.89 5.76
C VAL A 190 7.85 4.37 6.01
N ASP A 191 6.61 4.81 5.79
CA ASP A 191 6.20 6.19 6.02
C ASP A 191 6.20 6.58 7.51
N GLU A 192 5.69 5.72 8.40
CA GLU A 192 5.69 5.93 9.87
C GLU A 192 7.10 5.99 10.46
N LEU A 193 8.04 5.27 9.86
CA LEU A 193 9.44 5.32 10.27
C LEU A 193 10.15 6.62 9.83
N GLY A 194 9.41 7.56 9.23
CA GLY A 194 9.95 8.87 8.86
C GLY A 194 11.05 8.80 7.82
N VAL A 195 10.97 7.83 6.94
CA VAL A 195 11.92 7.67 5.84
C VAL A 195 11.81 8.86 4.90
N GLY A 196 12.85 9.68 4.87
CA GLY A 196 12.97 10.85 3.99
C GLY A 196 13.55 10.49 2.61
N ASP A 197 13.72 11.52 1.78
CA ASP A 197 14.31 11.41 0.44
C ASP A 197 15.86 11.41 0.47
N GLY A 198 16.46 11.42 1.66
CA GLY A 198 17.90 11.43 1.87
C GLY A 198 18.55 10.04 1.76
N ALA A 199 19.88 10.01 1.72
CA ALA A 199 20.70 8.81 1.59
C ALA A 199 20.76 7.99 2.90
N GLN A 200 19.59 7.72 3.53
CA GLN A 200 19.50 6.96 4.76
C GLN A 200 19.89 5.49 4.56
N ARG A 201 20.65 4.93 5.49
CA ARG A 201 20.89 3.48 5.59
C ARG A 201 19.71 2.83 6.32
N PHE A 202 19.14 1.81 5.70
CA PHE A 202 17.95 1.13 6.16
C PHE A 202 18.21 -0.37 6.33
N ALA A 203 17.74 -0.97 7.42
CA ALA A 203 17.84 -2.42 7.63
C ALA A 203 16.46 -3.03 7.86
N ASP A 204 16.17 -4.15 7.19
CA ASP A 204 15.02 -5.04 7.44
C ASP A 204 15.56 -6.37 7.94
N LEU A 205 15.36 -6.66 9.23
CA LEU A 205 16.00 -7.78 9.94
C LEU A 205 15.25 -9.11 9.81
N MET A 206 14.04 -9.09 9.24
CA MET A 206 13.23 -10.27 8.94
C MET A 206 12.48 -10.04 7.63
N CYS A 207 13.26 -9.90 6.55
CA CYS A 207 12.78 -9.33 5.29
C CYS A 207 11.77 -10.19 4.53
N GLY A 208 11.72 -11.50 4.80
CA GLY A 208 10.84 -12.42 4.10
C GLY A 208 11.00 -12.30 2.59
N SER A 209 9.92 -12.02 1.90
CA SER A 209 9.92 -11.81 0.44
C SER A 209 10.30 -10.39 0.00
N GLY A 210 10.83 -9.56 0.90
CA GLY A 210 11.36 -8.22 0.61
C GLY A 210 10.30 -7.13 0.45
N THR A 211 9.10 -7.29 1.00
CA THR A 211 8.04 -6.30 0.77
C THR A 211 8.41 -4.93 1.35
N ILE A 212 8.89 -4.85 2.60
CA ILE A 212 9.31 -3.59 3.21
C ILE A 212 10.54 -3.03 2.48
N VAL A 213 11.51 -3.87 2.14
CA VAL A 213 12.71 -3.51 1.36
C VAL A 213 12.32 -2.79 0.07
N ILE A 214 11.39 -3.36 -0.70
CA ILE A 214 10.99 -2.80 -2.00
C ILE A 214 10.17 -1.52 -1.82
N GLU A 215 9.30 -1.45 -0.82
CA GLU A 215 8.57 -0.22 -0.51
C GLU A 215 9.52 0.90 -0.05
N ARG A 216 10.60 0.56 0.70
CA ARG A 216 11.66 1.51 1.05
C ARG A 216 12.39 2.04 -0.19
N LEU A 217 12.80 1.14 -1.09
CA LEU A 217 13.48 1.53 -2.33
C LEU A 217 12.61 2.40 -3.23
N ALA A 218 11.30 2.14 -3.24
CA ALA A 218 10.34 2.90 -4.03
C ALA A 218 10.16 4.35 -3.56
N ARG A 219 10.51 4.66 -2.30
CA ARG A 219 10.54 6.04 -1.77
C ARG A 219 11.70 6.88 -2.32
N GLY A 220 12.68 6.25 -2.94
CA GLY A 220 13.87 6.92 -3.45
C GLY A 220 14.89 7.27 -2.37
N GLY A 221 15.96 7.94 -2.76
CA GLY A 221 16.95 8.55 -1.84
C GLY A 221 17.57 7.56 -0.82
N VAL A 222 17.86 6.33 -1.20
CA VAL A 222 18.40 5.32 -0.29
C VAL A 222 19.91 5.20 -0.43
N GLY A 223 20.64 5.23 0.69
CA GLY A 223 22.08 4.95 0.73
C GLY A 223 22.35 3.46 0.53
N GLU A 224 21.89 2.67 1.49
CA GLU A 224 22.02 1.21 1.45
C GLU A 224 20.82 0.58 2.17
N VAL A 225 20.34 -0.55 1.67
CA VAL A 225 19.36 -1.38 2.36
C VAL A 225 20.00 -2.72 2.70
N LEU A 226 20.07 -3.05 3.99
CA LEU A 226 20.37 -4.38 4.48
C LEU A 226 19.06 -5.16 4.59
N ALA A 227 19.02 -6.35 3.98
CA ALA A 227 17.91 -7.28 4.05
C ALA A 227 18.39 -8.58 4.67
N VAL A 228 17.92 -8.91 5.88
CA VAL A 228 18.31 -10.12 6.60
C VAL A 228 17.11 -11.04 6.77
N ASP A 229 17.32 -12.31 6.62
CA ASP A 229 16.37 -13.36 7.00
C ASP A 229 17.13 -14.63 7.32
N VAL A 230 16.62 -15.44 8.25
CA VAL A 230 17.19 -16.75 8.56
C VAL A 230 16.97 -17.76 7.43
N SER A 231 15.94 -17.54 6.60
CA SER A 231 15.61 -18.38 5.44
C SER A 231 16.35 -17.94 4.19
N ALA A 232 17.17 -18.84 3.66
CA ALA A 232 17.82 -18.62 2.35
C ALA A 232 16.80 -18.45 1.20
N GLU A 233 15.64 -19.12 1.28
CA GLU A 233 14.55 -18.98 0.31
C GLU A 233 13.95 -17.56 0.36
N ALA A 234 13.73 -17.01 1.57
CA ALA A 234 13.26 -15.65 1.77
C ALA A 234 14.20 -14.63 1.11
N VAL A 235 15.49 -14.73 1.40
CA VAL A 235 16.54 -13.87 0.83
C VAL A 235 16.59 -13.99 -0.69
N ALA A 236 16.52 -15.20 -1.25
CA ALA A 236 16.48 -15.42 -2.69
C ALA A 236 15.22 -14.79 -3.33
N THR A 237 14.04 -14.95 -2.69
CA THR A 237 12.78 -14.35 -3.14
C THR A 237 12.85 -12.83 -3.11
N THR A 238 13.44 -12.24 -2.07
CA THR A 238 13.70 -10.80 -1.99
C THR A 238 14.49 -10.29 -3.19
N ALA A 239 15.56 -11.01 -3.58
CA ALA A 239 16.37 -10.64 -4.74
C ALA A 239 15.61 -10.77 -6.08
N VAL A 240 14.73 -11.78 -6.22
CA VAL A 240 13.85 -11.92 -7.40
C VAL A 240 12.88 -10.73 -7.48
N HIS A 241 12.19 -10.41 -6.39
CA HIS A 241 11.22 -9.33 -6.34
C HIS A 241 11.87 -7.95 -6.55
N GLN A 242 13.09 -7.72 -6.00
CA GLN A 242 13.82 -6.48 -6.22
C GLN A 242 14.14 -6.26 -7.71
N ARG A 243 14.60 -7.32 -8.39
CA ARG A 243 14.86 -7.25 -9.85
C ARG A 243 13.57 -6.98 -10.63
N ALA A 244 12.50 -7.70 -10.31
CA ALA A 244 11.20 -7.51 -10.95
C ALA A 244 10.62 -6.10 -10.72
N ALA A 245 10.84 -5.52 -9.54
CA ALA A 245 10.45 -4.16 -9.21
C ALA A 245 11.26 -3.10 -9.94
N ARG A 246 12.41 -3.47 -10.54
CA ARG A 246 13.40 -2.53 -11.09
C ARG A 246 13.76 -1.43 -10.08
N ALA A 247 13.72 -1.79 -8.79
CA ALA A 247 13.97 -0.86 -7.70
C ALA A 247 15.46 -0.48 -7.69
N ARG A 248 15.73 0.83 -7.75
CA ARG A 248 17.09 1.36 -7.72
C ARG A 248 17.55 1.49 -6.27
N GLY A 249 18.79 1.13 -6.00
CA GLY A 249 19.43 1.21 -4.70
C GLY A 249 20.32 0.00 -4.43
N ARG A 250 21.29 0.17 -3.53
CA ARG A 250 22.16 -0.92 -3.09
C ARG A 250 21.42 -1.73 -2.03
N VAL A 251 21.15 -3.00 -2.33
CA VAL A 251 20.65 -3.97 -1.35
C VAL A 251 21.74 -4.97 -1.03
N VAL A 252 22.05 -5.07 0.26
CA VAL A 252 22.91 -6.11 0.82
C VAL A 252 22.00 -7.15 1.45
N ALA A 253 21.89 -8.32 0.83
CA ALA A 253 21.05 -9.40 1.31
C ALA A 253 21.89 -10.43 2.05
N ARG A 254 21.47 -10.84 3.27
CA ARG A 254 22.20 -11.80 4.12
C ARG A 254 21.26 -12.87 4.65
N VAL A 255 21.73 -14.11 4.63
CA VAL A 255 21.11 -15.21 5.38
C VAL A 255 21.77 -15.26 6.74
N ALA A 256 21.05 -14.86 7.80
CA ALA A 256 21.56 -14.85 9.17
C ALA A 256 20.41 -14.90 10.17
N ASP A 257 20.64 -15.47 11.35
CA ASP A 257 19.76 -15.30 12.49
C ASP A 257 19.95 -13.89 13.07
N VAL A 258 18.86 -13.25 13.47
CA VAL A 258 18.90 -11.93 14.13
C VAL A 258 19.77 -11.95 15.38
N ALA A 259 19.85 -13.10 16.06
CA ALA A 259 20.67 -13.31 17.26
C ALA A 259 22.18 -13.21 17.01
N ASP A 260 22.62 -13.47 15.78
CA ASP A 260 24.03 -13.47 15.41
C ASP A 260 24.53 -12.08 14.97
N LEU A 261 23.61 -11.16 14.62
CA LEU A 261 23.95 -9.83 14.09
C LEU A 261 24.79 -8.97 15.07
N PRO A 262 24.56 -9.00 16.40
CA PRO A 262 25.38 -8.24 17.34
C PRO A 262 26.87 -8.62 17.37
N ALA A 263 27.24 -9.81 16.87
CA ALA A 263 28.61 -10.24 16.77
C ALA A 263 29.34 -9.69 15.51
N ASP A 264 28.61 -9.14 14.54
CA ASP A 264 29.17 -8.58 13.30
C ASP A 264 29.52 -7.09 13.49
N ALA A 265 30.80 -6.83 13.78
CA ALA A 265 31.29 -5.47 14.01
C ALA A 265 31.15 -4.55 12.78
N ASP A 266 31.10 -5.10 11.56
CA ASP A 266 30.96 -4.32 10.33
C ASP A 266 29.54 -3.72 10.18
N LEU A 267 28.58 -4.24 10.94
CA LEU A 267 27.21 -3.75 10.95
C LEU A 267 26.93 -2.70 12.05
N ALA A 268 27.86 -2.53 12.99
CA ALA A 268 27.64 -1.70 14.17
C ALA A 268 27.37 -0.22 13.84
N GLY A 269 26.32 0.35 14.45
CA GLY A 269 26.06 1.80 14.52
C GLY A 269 25.82 2.48 13.18
N GLY A 270 25.49 1.74 12.12
CA GLY A 270 25.49 2.28 10.76
C GLY A 270 24.14 2.55 10.13
N TYR A 271 23.02 2.20 10.77
CA TYR A 271 21.70 2.27 10.16
C TYR A 271 20.82 3.32 10.83
N ASP A 272 20.28 4.25 10.01
CA ASP A 272 19.39 5.32 10.45
C ASP A 272 17.99 4.79 10.79
N VAL A 273 17.56 3.75 10.07
CA VAL A 273 16.27 3.09 10.26
C VAL A 273 16.45 1.59 10.28
N VAL A 274 15.91 0.94 11.31
CA VAL A 274 15.90 -0.52 11.45
C VAL A 274 14.47 -1.01 11.63
N VAL A 275 14.04 -1.98 10.83
CA VAL A 275 12.68 -2.54 10.91
C VAL A 275 12.72 -4.05 10.98
N ALA A 276 11.71 -4.63 11.60
CA ALA A 276 11.42 -6.06 11.52
C ALA A 276 9.92 -6.33 11.51
N ASN A 277 9.54 -7.36 10.77
CA ASN A 277 8.22 -7.97 10.81
C ASN A 277 8.37 -9.46 11.18
N PRO A 278 8.57 -9.77 12.48
CA PRO A 278 8.75 -11.14 12.94
C PRO A 278 7.55 -12.03 12.61
N PRO A 279 7.73 -13.37 12.55
CA PRO A 279 6.64 -14.30 12.29
C PRO A 279 5.54 -14.15 13.35
N TRP A 280 4.28 -14.25 12.92
CA TRP A 280 3.13 -13.96 13.78
C TRP A 280 2.66 -15.15 14.62
N GLY A 281 3.44 -16.26 14.67
CA GLY A 281 3.20 -17.36 15.59
C GLY A 281 1.88 -18.11 15.35
N GLU A 282 1.56 -18.45 14.11
CA GLU A 282 0.35 -19.21 13.78
C GLU A 282 0.47 -20.71 14.09
N LEU A 283 1.67 -21.22 14.40
CA LEU A 283 1.92 -22.62 14.74
C LEU A 283 1.87 -22.82 16.27
N LEU A 284 1.14 -23.85 16.71
CA LEU A 284 1.04 -24.27 18.10
C LEU A 284 2.43 -24.59 18.68
N GLY A 285 2.84 -23.88 19.74
CA GLY A 285 4.12 -24.07 20.44
C GLY A 285 5.14 -22.94 20.28
N GLU A 286 4.98 -22.02 19.33
CA GLU A 286 5.92 -20.91 19.11
C GLU A 286 5.75 -19.74 20.10
N HIS A 287 4.66 -19.71 20.85
CA HIS A 287 4.36 -18.60 21.75
C HIS A 287 5.39 -18.43 22.90
N GLU A 288 5.97 -19.51 23.41
CA GLU A 288 6.97 -19.40 24.51
C GLU A 288 8.33 -18.87 24.01
N THR A 289 8.67 -19.10 22.76
CA THR A 289 9.95 -18.67 22.16
C THR A 289 9.95 -17.21 21.70
N ASN A 290 8.78 -16.59 21.48
CA ASN A 290 8.68 -15.22 20.95
C ASN A 290 9.22 -14.15 21.90
N GLY A 291 9.19 -14.35 23.23
CA GLY A 291 9.79 -13.40 24.17
C GLY A 291 11.28 -13.22 23.94
N ALA A 292 12.02 -14.33 23.91
CA ALA A 292 13.45 -14.34 23.65
C ALA A 292 13.80 -13.85 22.22
N LEU A 293 12.91 -14.06 21.24
CA LEU A 293 13.10 -13.51 19.90
C LEU A 293 13.04 -11.98 19.91
N TYR A 294 12.09 -11.39 20.65
CA TYR A 294 11.98 -9.93 20.73
C TYR A 294 13.15 -9.29 21.47
N GLU A 295 13.66 -9.93 22.54
CA GLU A 295 14.86 -9.47 23.22
C GLU A 295 16.06 -9.44 22.26
N ARG A 296 16.34 -10.55 21.56
CA ARG A 296 17.41 -10.64 20.55
C ARG A 296 17.23 -9.65 19.42
N LEU A 297 15.98 -9.42 19.01
CA LEU A 297 15.67 -8.42 17.99
C LEU A 297 16.02 -7.01 18.47
N LEU A 298 15.67 -6.62 19.70
CA LEU A 298 16.03 -5.32 20.26
C LEU A 298 17.54 -5.17 20.46
N ASP A 299 18.26 -6.25 20.77
CA ASP A 299 19.73 -6.25 20.83
C ASP A 299 20.36 -6.02 19.45
N ALA A 300 19.83 -6.68 18.40
CA ALA A 300 20.27 -6.45 17.04
C ALA A 300 19.98 -5.02 16.55
N VAL A 301 18.81 -4.49 16.86
CA VAL A 301 18.43 -3.09 16.57
C VAL A 301 19.38 -2.12 17.25
N ASP A 302 19.73 -2.40 18.52
CA ASP A 302 20.66 -1.57 19.30
C ASP A 302 22.07 -1.59 18.71
N HIS A 303 22.56 -2.75 18.28
CA HIS A 303 23.87 -2.90 17.67
C HIS A 303 23.98 -2.21 16.31
N LEU A 304 22.98 -2.41 15.43
CA LEU A 304 23.01 -1.89 14.06
C LEU A 304 22.70 -0.39 14.00
N GLY A 305 21.88 0.10 14.92
CA GLY A 305 21.32 1.44 14.86
C GLY A 305 22.32 2.55 15.13
N ALA A 306 22.28 3.60 14.30
CA ALA A 306 22.96 4.86 14.59
C ALA A 306 22.49 5.45 15.93
N PRO A 307 23.20 6.45 16.51
CA PRO A 307 22.82 7.05 17.80
C PRO A 307 21.37 7.55 17.86
N ASP A 308 20.85 8.08 16.76
CA ASP A 308 19.49 8.59 16.59
C ASP A 308 18.58 7.65 15.77
N VAL A 309 18.88 6.36 15.81
CA VAL A 309 18.14 5.34 15.07
C VAL A 309 16.63 5.41 15.33
N ARG A 310 15.87 5.25 14.28
CA ARG A 310 14.44 5.00 14.35
C ARG A 310 14.15 3.53 14.05
N ALA A 311 13.58 2.85 15.04
CA ALA A 311 13.30 1.42 14.92
C ALA A 311 11.80 1.17 14.77
N GLY A 312 11.44 0.10 14.03
CA GLY A 312 10.07 -0.34 13.85
C GLY A 312 9.92 -1.84 14.06
N VAL A 313 9.01 -2.26 14.92
CA VAL A 313 8.64 -3.67 15.06
C VAL A 313 7.16 -3.81 14.75
N LEU A 314 6.85 -4.49 13.63
CA LEU A 314 5.49 -4.78 13.22
C LEU A 314 5.11 -6.16 13.74
N THR A 315 4.22 -6.25 14.72
CA THR A 315 3.85 -7.53 15.29
C THR A 315 2.37 -7.62 15.60
N HIS A 316 1.87 -8.84 15.60
CA HIS A 316 0.53 -9.21 16.03
C HIS A 316 0.54 -9.72 17.49
N ASP A 317 1.67 -10.18 18.03
CA ASP A 317 1.86 -10.57 19.44
C ASP A 317 2.11 -9.33 20.33
N ILE A 318 1.12 -8.45 20.35
CA ILE A 318 1.19 -7.11 20.92
C ILE A 318 1.59 -7.16 22.40
N ARG A 319 0.89 -7.98 23.20
CA ARG A 319 1.08 -8.02 24.67
C ARG A 319 2.48 -8.45 25.05
N ARG A 320 3.02 -9.45 24.37
CA ARG A 320 4.35 -9.96 24.65
C ARG A 320 5.42 -8.95 24.26
N PHE A 321 5.30 -8.34 23.09
CA PHE A 321 6.24 -7.29 22.71
C PHE A 321 6.18 -6.09 23.66
N GLU A 322 4.99 -5.66 24.09
CA GLU A 322 4.82 -4.61 25.10
C GLU A 322 5.51 -4.98 26.43
N SER A 323 5.45 -6.24 26.85
CA SER A 323 6.15 -6.70 28.07
C SER A 323 7.67 -6.66 27.95
N VAL A 324 8.22 -7.12 26.81
CA VAL A 324 9.66 -7.06 26.53
C VAL A 324 10.14 -5.62 26.45
N LEU A 325 9.41 -4.78 25.72
CA LEU A 325 9.75 -3.36 25.58
C LEU A 325 9.72 -2.62 26.91
N ALA A 326 8.76 -2.92 27.79
CA ALA A 326 8.67 -2.30 29.11
C ALA A 326 9.85 -2.67 30.02
N ALA A 327 10.48 -3.83 29.83
CA ALA A 327 11.65 -4.27 30.54
C ALA A 327 12.97 -3.73 29.97
N ASP A 328 12.96 -3.16 28.75
CA ASP A 328 14.15 -2.65 28.08
C ASP A 328 14.27 -1.12 28.23
N PRO A 329 15.17 -0.63 29.05
CA PRO A 329 15.31 0.81 29.32
C PRO A 329 15.93 1.60 28.15
N ARG A 330 16.50 0.94 27.14
CA ARG A 330 17.17 1.59 26.00
C ARG A 330 16.20 2.33 25.08
N TRP A 331 14.93 1.93 25.08
CA TRP A 331 13.98 2.36 24.07
C TRP A 331 12.87 3.24 24.61
N GLU A 332 12.47 4.23 23.82
CA GLU A 332 11.27 5.04 24.00
C GLU A 332 10.27 4.74 22.89
N LEU A 333 9.01 4.51 23.25
CA LEU A 333 7.92 4.32 22.31
C LEU A 333 7.42 5.67 21.81
N VAL A 334 7.58 5.94 20.51
CA VAL A 334 7.17 7.19 19.86
C VAL A 334 5.76 7.10 19.29
N ALA A 335 5.42 5.98 18.63
CA ALA A 335 4.11 5.75 18.01
C ALA A 335 3.78 4.26 17.97
N ARG A 336 2.48 3.94 17.88
CA ARG A 336 2.01 2.55 17.80
C ARG A 336 0.78 2.39 16.91
N PRO A 337 0.83 2.77 15.62
CA PRO A 337 -0.30 2.59 14.71
C PRO A 337 -0.67 1.10 14.56
N GLN A 338 -1.96 0.84 14.42
CA GLN A 338 -2.48 -0.49 14.21
C GLN A 338 -3.11 -0.58 12.83
N TYR A 339 -2.85 -1.68 12.13
CA TYR A 339 -3.36 -1.94 10.80
C TYR A 339 -4.34 -3.12 10.82
N PHE A 340 -5.16 -3.23 9.78
CA PHE A 340 -6.02 -4.38 9.59
C PHE A 340 -5.84 -4.96 8.19
N ALA A 341 -5.53 -6.26 8.09
CA ALA A 341 -5.47 -6.98 6.84
C ALA A 341 -5.77 -8.47 7.04
N LYS A 342 -6.67 -9.01 6.24
CA LYS A 342 -6.99 -10.45 6.20
C LYS A 342 -7.33 -11.06 7.57
N GLY A 343 -8.07 -10.33 8.40
CA GLY A 343 -8.47 -10.79 9.73
C GLY A 343 -7.44 -10.54 10.84
N HIS A 344 -6.23 -10.12 10.51
CA HIS A 344 -5.18 -9.79 11.47
C HIS A 344 -5.13 -8.29 11.79
N ARG A 345 -4.72 -7.96 13.02
CA ARG A 345 -4.57 -6.58 13.49
C ARG A 345 -3.14 -6.32 14.00
N PRO A 346 -2.13 -6.39 13.13
CA PRO A 346 -0.76 -6.10 13.53
C PRO A 346 -0.61 -4.66 13.97
N ARG A 347 0.31 -4.44 14.92
CA ARG A 347 0.68 -3.11 15.42
C ARG A 347 2.14 -2.85 15.12
N LEU A 348 2.43 -1.66 14.60
CA LEU A 348 3.79 -1.17 14.48
C LEU A 348 4.17 -0.43 15.76
N PHE A 349 5.26 -0.83 16.37
CA PHE A 349 5.89 -0.08 17.46
C PHE A 349 7.04 0.72 16.87
N VAL A 350 6.91 2.04 16.91
CA VAL A 350 7.97 2.96 16.48
C VAL A 350 8.76 3.40 17.69
N LEU A 351 10.05 3.12 17.67
CA LEU A 351 10.95 3.30 18.81
C LEU A 351 12.09 4.25 18.45
N THR A 352 12.58 4.97 19.47
CA THR A 352 13.85 5.71 19.41
C THR A 352 14.68 5.38 20.65
N ARG A 353 16.00 5.62 20.59
CA ARG A 353 16.83 5.48 21.80
C ARG A 353 16.41 6.50 22.86
N ARG A 354 16.37 6.07 24.11
CA ARG A 354 16.30 7.02 25.23
C ARG A 354 17.62 7.78 25.30
N ARG A 355 17.49 9.08 25.52
CA ARG A 355 18.63 9.98 25.78
C ARG A 355 19.02 9.96 27.23
#